data_dfb4e32eadf4bc3f04ebfa94d2c2e07c
#
_entry.id   dfb4e32eadf4bc3f04ebfa94d2c2e07c
#
_cell.length_a   1.000
_cell.length_b   1.000
_cell.length_c   1.000
_cell.angle_alpha   90.00
_cell.angle_beta   90.00
_cell.angle_gamma   90.00
#
_symmetry.space_group_name_H-M   'P 1'
#
loop_
_entity.id
_entity.type
_entity.pdbx_description
1 polymer ?
#
loop_
_entity_poly.entity_id
_entity_poly.type
_entity_poly.pdbx_seq_one_letter_code
_entity_poly.pdbx_strand_id
1 'polypeptide(L)'
;KGIIRLLNPSDSTFHQIYVVGDIKVYPDYNIVDPKHYHDTMVNHITYFLPDSSVFTLKPEAIERNIFLYPNEHTRKDNIDLTIKKLGRIELIRFVNPDAIIDSSGGGPPAIDYTFFLTRNKKINFDVNGELTYSNIASQERRSLFGTSFSSNYRDRNIFGKAEILNLNAE
;
A
#
# COMPACT_ATOMS: atom_id res chain seq x y z
N LYS A 1 30.76 34.29 -15.55
CA LYS A 1 29.33 34.26 -15.86
C LYS A 1 29.09 33.05 -16.74
N GLY A 2 28.48 32.01 -16.20
CA GLY A 2 28.04 30.84 -16.97
C GLY A 2 26.70 31.17 -17.66
N ILE A 3 26.61 30.90 -18.94
CA ILE A 3 25.35 31.03 -19.69
C ILE A 3 24.74 29.63 -19.75
N ILE A 4 23.61 29.43 -19.08
CA ILE A 4 22.79 28.22 -19.24
C ILE A 4 21.95 28.43 -20.49
N ARG A 5 22.24 27.70 -21.56
CA ARG A 5 21.38 27.61 -22.74
C ARG A 5 20.40 26.45 -22.52
N LEU A 6 19.13 26.77 -22.39
CA LEU A 6 18.06 25.78 -22.57
C LEU A 6 17.96 25.51 -24.08
N LEU A 7 18.42 24.33 -24.49
CA LEU A 7 18.19 23.85 -25.85
C LEU A 7 16.76 23.28 -25.90
N ASN A 8 15.95 23.79 -26.82
CA ASN A 8 14.70 23.10 -27.14
C ASN A 8 15.03 21.66 -27.54
N PRO A 9 14.25 20.66 -27.07
CA PRO A 9 14.35 19.32 -27.63
C PRO A 9 14.20 19.40 -29.14
N SER A 10 14.95 18.55 -29.87
CA SER A 10 14.88 18.48 -31.34
C SER A 10 13.42 18.39 -31.77
N ASP A 11 13.06 19.06 -32.86
CA ASP A 11 11.69 19.24 -33.40
C ASP A 11 10.87 17.94 -33.62
N SER A 12 11.43 16.79 -33.34
CA SER A 12 10.79 15.47 -33.47
C SER A 12 10.19 14.91 -32.16
N THR A 13 10.41 15.56 -30.99
CA THR A 13 9.78 15.15 -29.73
C THR A 13 8.46 15.89 -29.53
N PHE A 14 7.41 15.42 -30.17
CA PHE A 14 6.05 15.84 -29.83
C PHE A 14 5.80 15.44 -28.37
N HIS A 15 5.25 16.36 -27.58
CA HIS A 15 4.72 16.03 -26.27
C HIS A 15 3.53 15.10 -26.48
N GLN A 16 3.77 13.79 -26.38
CA GLN A 16 2.75 12.79 -26.55
C GLN A 16 1.88 12.75 -25.30
N ILE A 17 0.58 12.95 -25.49
CA ILE A 17 -0.40 12.85 -24.41
C ILE A 17 -0.80 11.37 -24.32
N TYR A 18 -0.66 10.81 -23.12
CA TYR A 18 -1.06 9.44 -22.82
C TYR A 18 -2.37 9.44 -22.06
N VAL A 19 -3.18 8.42 -22.31
CA VAL A 19 -4.38 8.13 -21.52
C VAL A 19 -4.13 6.95 -20.59
N VAL A 20 -4.92 6.84 -19.54
CA VAL A 20 -4.91 5.67 -18.64
C VAL A 20 -5.56 4.51 -19.40
N GLY A 21 -4.84 3.41 -19.54
CA GLY A 21 -5.32 2.15 -20.07
C GLY A 21 -5.93 1.26 -18.99
N ASP A 22 -5.55 -0.01 -19.01
CA ASP A 22 -5.99 -0.99 -18.01
C ASP A 22 -5.37 -0.73 -16.64
N ILE A 23 -6.17 -0.94 -15.60
CA ILE A 23 -5.71 -0.87 -14.21
C ILE A 23 -5.77 -2.26 -13.62
N LYS A 24 -4.61 -2.79 -13.25
CA LYS A 24 -4.42 -4.15 -12.71
C LYS A 24 -3.92 -4.06 -11.27
N VAL A 25 -4.49 -4.88 -10.37
CA VAL A 25 -4.11 -4.90 -8.96
C VAL A 25 -3.87 -6.33 -8.49
N TYR A 26 -2.72 -6.56 -7.88
CA TYR A 26 -2.36 -7.78 -7.18
C TYR A 26 -2.43 -7.51 -5.66
N PRO A 27 -3.58 -7.74 -4.99
CA PRO A 27 -3.77 -7.33 -3.59
C PRO A 27 -2.99 -8.17 -2.58
N ASP A 28 -2.46 -9.31 -2.99
CA ASP A 28 -1.65 -10.23 -2.17
C ASP A 28 -0.44 -10.73 -2.95
N TYR A 29 0.35 -9.80 -3.43
CA TYR A 29 1.55 -10.13 -4.21
C TYR A 29 2.68 -10.61 -3.30
N ASN A 30 3.23 -11.78 -3.63
CA ASN A 30 4.42 -12.31 -2.97
C ASN A 30 5.50 -12.62 -4.03
N ILE A 31 6.60 -11.90 -3.97
CA ILE A 31 7.71 -12.05 -4.92
C ILE A 31 8.46 -13.39 -4.73
N VAL A 32 8.42 -13.95 -3.53
CA VAL A 32 9.17 -15.19 -3.18
C VAL A 32 8.41 -16.44 -3.59
N ASP A 33 7.08 -16.38 -3.60
CA ASP A 33 6.20 -17.52 -3.92
C ASP A 33 5.19 -17.07 -4.98
N PRO A 34 5.55 -17.19 -6.27
CA PRO A 34 4.65 -16.83 -7.36
C PRO A 34 3.49 -17.83 -7.40
N LYS A 35 2.35 -17.39 -6.91
CA LYS A 35 1.10 -18.15 -6.93
C LYS A 35 0.46 -18.10 -8.31
N HIS A 36 -0.39 -19.08 -8.60
CA HIS A 36 -1.35 -18.91 -9.68
C HIS A 36 -2.36 -17.84 -9.30
N TYR A 37 -2.63 -16.93 -10.21
CA TYR A 37 -3.59 -15.85 -9.99
C TYR A 37 -4.79 -16.04 -10.92
N HIS A 38 -5.98 -15.85 -10.37
CA HIS A 38 -7.21 -15.72 -11.13
C HIS A 38 -7.55 -14.24 -11.25
N ASP A 39 -7.91 -13.83 -12.44
CA ASP A 39 -8.36 -12.47 -12.69
C ASP A 39 -9.86 -12.33 -12.39
N THR A 40 -10.23 -11.24 -11.78
CA THR A 40 -11.61 -10.86 -11.49
C THR A 40 -11.77 -9.37 -11.71
N MET A 41 -12.68 -8.98 -12.58
CA MET A 41 -12.95 -7.58 -12.85
C MET A 41 -14.02 -7.05 -11.88
N VAL A 42 -13.70 -5.97 -11.18
CA VAL A 42 -14.66 -5.22 -10.36
C VAL A 42 -14.60 -3.77 -10.79
N ASN A 43 -15.73 -3.25 -11.30
CA ASN A 43 -15.83 -1.94 -11.94
C ASN A 43 -14.84 -1.80 -13.10
N HIS A 44 -13.84 -0.93 -12.97
CA HIS A 44 -12.82 -0.64 -13.99
C HIS A 44 -11.43 -1.16 -13.62
N ILE A 45 -11.32 -2.02 -12.59
CA ILE A 45 -10.07 -2.56 -12.08
C ILE A 45 -10.08 -4.07 -12.21
N THR A 46 -9.01 -4.64 -12.77
CA THR A 46 -8.80 -6.08 -12.81
C THR A 46 -7.96 -6.51 -11.62
N TYR A 47 -8.52 -7.35 -10.76
CA TYR A 47 -7.85 -7.91 -9.59
C TYR A 47 -7.32 -9.29 -9.90
N PHE A 48 -6.05 -9.53 -9.57
CA PHE A 48 -5.40 -10.83 -9.67
C PHE A 48 -5.28 -11.46 -8.28
N LEU A 49 -6.15 -12.42 -8.00
CA LEU A 49 -6.25 -13.09 -6.71
C LEU A 49 -5.50 -14.43 -6.73
N PRO A 50 -4.80 -14.82 -5.65
CA PRO A 50 -4.26 -16.15 -5.54
C PRO A 50 -5.39 -17.21 -5.42
N ASP A 51 -5.10 -18.46 -5.71
CA ASP A 51 -6.07 -19.58 -5.79
C ASP A 51 -7.02 -19.75 -4.59
N SER A 52 -6.69 -19.19 -3.44
CA SER A 52 -7.59 -19.19 -2.28
C SER A 52 -8.78 -18.24 -2.39
N SER A 53 -8.90 -17.50 -3.49
CA SER A 53 -10.01 -16.72 -4.03
C SER A 53 -10.86 -15.87 -3.08
N VAL A 54 -10.42 -15.61 -1.87
CA VAL A 54 -11.13 -14.69 -0.97
C VAL A 54 -10.39 -13.36 -0.91
N PHE A 55 -11.09 -12.26 -1.22
CA PHE A 55 -10.57 -10.93 -1.01
C PHE A 55 -10.26 -10.72 0.47
N THR A 56 -8.98 -10.73 0.84
CA THR A 56 -8.58 -10.36 2.21
C THR A 56 -8.90 -8.89 2.47
N LEU A 57 -8.60 -8.03 1.48
CA LEU A 57 -9.00 -6.62 1.47
C LEU A 57 -10.06 -6.45 0.39
N LYS A 58 -11.24 -5.98 0.78
CA LYS A 58 -12.36 -5.79 -0.16
C LYS A 58 -12.01 -4.82 -1.28
N PRO A 59 -12.48 -5.07 -2.52
CA PRO A 59 -12.20 -4.20 -3.67
C PRO A 59 -12.49 -2.73 -3.42
N GLU A 60 -13.60 -2.42 -2.73
CA GLU A 60 -13.99 -1.05 -2.44
C GLU A 60 -12.96 -0.29 -1.59
N ALA A 61 -12.20 -1.01 -0.74
CA ALA A 61 -11.14 -0.40 0.07
C ALA A 61 -9.92 -0.02 -0.77
N ILE A 62 -9.65 -0.76 -1.84
CA ILE A 62 -8.56 -0.48 -2.78
C ILE A 62 -9.02 0.61 -3.76
N GLU A 63 -10.18 0.44 -4.40
CA GLU A 63 -10.72 1.33 -5.42
C GLU A 63 -10.81 2.79 -4.96
N ARG A 64 -11.34 3.05 -3.76
CA ARG A 64 -11.42 4.41 -3.20
C ARG A 64 -10.07 5.10 -2.99
N ASN A 65 -8.96 4.37 -3.12
CA ASN A 65 -7.60 4.87 -3.00
C ASN A 65 -6.85 4.91 -4.33
N ILE A 66 -7.51 4.55 -5.45
CA ILE A 66 -6.99 4.63 -6.82
C ILE A 66 -7.63 5.85 -7.48
N PHE A 67 -6.79 6.78 -7.96
CA PHE A 67 -7.18 8.04 -8.59
C PHE A 67 -6.86 8.04 -10.09
N LEU A 68 -6.95 6.87 -10.69
CA LEU A 68 -6.76 6.64 -12.12
C LEU A 68 -8.06 6.10 -12.70
N TYR A 69 -8.48 6.65 -13.84
CA TYR A 69 -9.70 6.22 -14.52
C TYR A 69 -9.38 5.95 -15.98
N PRO A 70 -9.81 4.81 -16.53
CA PRO A 70 -9.58 4.46 -17.94
C PRO A 70 -10.03 5.57 -18.89
N ASN A 71 -9.24 5.81 -19.93
CA ASN A 71 -9.43 6.84 -20.95
C ASN A 71 -9.28 8.29 -20.47
N GLU A 72 -8.96 8.55 -19.22
CA GLU A 72 -8.57 9.88 -18.77
C GLU A 72 -7.09 10.18 -19.05
N HIS A 73 -6.74 11.45 -19.15
CA HIS A 73 -5.34 11.84 -19.32
C HIS A 73 -4.49 11.40 -18.12
N THR A 74 -3.40 10.72 -18.42
CA THR A 74 -2.42 10.35 -17.41
C THR A 74 -1.81 11.58 -16.76
N ARG A 75 -1.87 11.66 -15.42
CA ARG A 75 -1.27 12.71 -14.61
C ARG A 75 -0.39 12.08 -13.55
N LYS A 76 0.85 12.55 -13.47
CA LYS A 76 1.79 12.07 -12.44
C LYS A 76 1.24 12.25 -11.02
N ASP A 77 0.59 13.37 -10.75
CA ASP A 77 0.01 13.66 -9.43
C ASP A 77 -1.02 12.61 -8.99
N ASN A 78 -1.83 12.09 -9.93
CA ASN A 78 -2.82 11.06 -9.65
C ASN A 78 -2.15 9.71 -9.34
N ILE A 79 -1.04 9.40 -10.02
CA ILE A 79 -0.24 8.20 -9.77
C ILE A 79 0.39 8.28 -8.38
N ASP A 80 1.08 9.38 -8.08
CA ASP A 80 1.74 9.63 -6.79
C ASP A 80 0.73 9.61 -5.65
N LEU A 81 -0.46 10.20 -5.87
CA LEU A 81 -1.55 10.18 -4.91
C LEU A 81 -2.07 8.76 -4.67
N THR A 82 -2.26 7.97 -5.73
CA THR A 82 -2.68 6.56 -5.65
C THR A 82 -1.69 5.74 -4.83
N ILE A 83 -0.40 5.82 -5.15
CA ILE A 83 0.66 5.12 -4.41
C ILE A 83 0.64 5.53 -2.93
N LYS A 84 0.58 6.84 -2.66
CA LYS A 84 0.54 7.38 -1.30
C LYS A 84 -0.69 6.93 -0.52
N LYS A 85 -1.86 6.90 -1.14
CA LYS A 85 -3.12 6.49 -0.50
C LYS A 85 -3.18 5.00 -0.24
N LEU A 86 -2.78 4.18 -1.20
CA LEU A 86 -2.66 2.74 -1.01
C LEU A 86 -1.65 2.39 0.08
N GLY A 87 -0.49 3.06 0.11
CA GLY A 87 0.53 2.86 1.15
C GLY A 87 0.14 3.32 2.55
N ARG A 88 -0.97 4.06 2.72
CA ARG A 88 -1.52 4.43 4.04
C ARG A 88 -2.43 3.35 4.63
N ILE A 89 -2.82 2.36 3.85
CA ILE A 89 -3.60 1.23 4.35
C ILE A 89 -2.64 0.37 5.19
N GLU A 90 -2.83 0.29 6.50
CA GLU A 90 -1.91 -0.42 7.42
C GLU A 90 -1.72 -1.91 7.08
N LEU A 91 -2.70 -2.52 6.40
CA LEU A 91 -2.59 -3.89 5.93
C LEU A 91 -1.61 -4.01 4.74
N ILE A 92 -1.33 -2.93 4.01
CA ILE A 92 -0.39 -2.91 2.90
C ILE A 92 0.97 -2.48 3.41
N ARG A 93 1.97 -3.31 3.20
CA ARG A 93 3.35 -3.06 3.58
C ARG A 93 4.12 -2.28 2.50
N PHE A 94 3.93 -2.70 1.24
CA PHE A 94 4.58 -2.09 0.09
C PHE A 94 3.60 -2.00 -1.07
N VAL A 95 3.70 -0.90 -1.79
CA VAL A 95 3.03 -0.65 -3.07
C VAL A 95 4.11 -0.53 -4.12
N ASN A 96 4.16 -1.46 -5.06
CA ASN A 96 5.09 -1.42 -6.19
C ASN A 96 4.30 -1.20 -7.47
N PRO A 97 4.31 0.01 -8.05
CA PRO A 97 3.65 0.29 -9.32
C PRO A 97 4.52 -0.16 -10.49
N ASP A 98 3.90 -0.65 -11.53
CA ASP A 98 4.47 -0.87 -12.84
C ASP A 98 3.60 -0.19 -13.90
N ALA A 99 4.21 0.28 -14.98
CA ALA A 99 3.53 1.01 -16.02
C ALA A 99 4.06 0.60 -17.40
N ILE A 100 3.17 0.12 -18.26
CA ILE A 100 3.51 -0.35 -19.60
C ILE A 100 2.75 0.50 -20.62
N ILE A 101 3.47 1.02 -21.64
CA ILE A 101 2.86 1.78 -22.71
C ILE A 101 2.26 0.79 -23.71
N ASP A 102 0.95 0.86 -23.93
CA ASP A 102 0.26 0.18 -25.01
C ASP A 102 0.03 1.14 -26.18
N SER A 103 0.69 0.84 -27.29
CA SER A 103 0.58 1.58 -28.56
C SER A 103 -0.13 0.77 -29.65
N SER A 104 -0.74 -0.37 -29.30
CA SER A 104 -1.36 -1.29 -30.28
C SER A 104 -2.70 -0.79 -30.82
N GLY A 105 -3.34 0.16 -30.13
CA GLY A 105 -4.61 0.75 -30.55
C GLY A 105 -4.42 1.90 -31.54
N GLY A 106 -5.40 2.09 -32.45
CA GLY A 106 -5.42 3.23 -33.38
C GLY A 106 -5.79 4.57 -32.76
N GLY A 107 -5.85 4.66 -31.42
CA GLY A 107 -6.16 5.86 -30.62
C GLY A 107 -4.91 6.50 -30.00
N PRO A 108 -5.09 7.45 -29.06
CA PRO A 108 -3.98 7.98 -28.27
C PRO A 108 -3.32 6.82 -27.48
N PRO A 109 -1.97 6.81 -27.38
CA PRO A 109 -1.28 5.75 -26.67
C PRO A 109 -1.73 5.69 -25.20
N ALA A 110 -2.01 4.49 -24.73
CA ALA A 110 -2.46 4.25 -23.36
C ALA A 110 -1.30 3.78 -22.49
N ILE A 111 -1.41 4.03 -21.19
CA ILE A 111 -0.51 3.47 -20.18
C ILE A 111 -1.31 2.54 -19.30
N ASP A 112 -0.97 1.27 -19.33
CA ASP A 112 -1.50 0.26 -18.43
C ASP A 112 -0.76 0.32 -17.10
N TYR A 113 -1.50 0.40 -15.99
CA TYR A 113 -0.95 0.47 -14.65
C TYR A 113 -1.19 -0.84 -13.90
N THR A 114 -0.12 -1.40 -13.34
CA THR A 114 -0.20 -2.57 -12.47
C THR A 114 0.31 -2.22 -11.08
N PHE A 115 -0.50 -2.48 -10.04
CA PHE A 115 -0.13 -2.27 -8.66
C PHE A 115 0.07 -3.61 -7.94
N PHE A 116 1.31 -3.88 -7.56
CA PHE A 116 1.65 -5.04 -6.74
C PHE A 116 1.65 -4.64 -5.27
N LEU A 117 0.66 -5.15 -4.50
CA LEU A 117 0.48 -4.84 -3.10
C LEU A 117 0.99 -6.00 -2.24
N THR A 118 2.06 -5.77 -1.48
CA THR A 118 2.55 -6.73 -0.50
C THR A 118 1.87 -6.49 0.83
N ARG A 119 1.29 -7.54 1.43
CA ARG A 119 0.56 -7.42 2.68
C ARG A 119 1.46 -7.42 3.90
N ASN A 120 1.00 -6.72 4.92
CA ASN A 120 1.46 -6.82 6.29
C ASN A 120 0.74 -7.95 7.03
N LYS A 121 1.21 -8.34 8.21
CA LYS A 121 0.46 -9.27 9.07
C LYS A 121 -0.86 -8.62 9.49
N LYS A 122 -1.97 -9.36 9.32
CA LYS A 122 -3.29 -8.89 9.70
C LYS A 122 -3.36 -8.66 11.22
N ILE A 123 -2.92 -9.64 11.99
CA ILE A 123 -3.00 -9.63 13.46
C ILE A 123 -1.61 -9.52 14.05
N ASN A 124 -1.46 -8.62 15.02
CA ASN A 124 -0.32 -8.53 15.93
C ASN A 124 -0.81 -8.71 17.36
N PHE A 125 -0.07 -9.50 18.13
CA PHE A 125 -0.27 -9.63 19.57
C PHE A 125 1.08 -9.50 20.26
N ASP A 126 1.18 -8.51 21.13
CA ASP A 126 2.39 -8.21 21.87
C ASP A 126 2.10 -8.30 23.38
N VAL A 127 3.00 -8.92 24.13
CA VAL A 127 2.93 -9.04 25.58
C VAL A 127 4.25 -8.54 26.16
N ASN A 128 4.18 -7.62 27.10
CA ASN A 128 5.35 -7.10 27.79
C ASN A 128 5.16 -7.28 29.31
N GLY A 129 6.20 -7.79 29.96
CA GLY A 129 6.31 -7.84 31.43
C GLY A 129 7.53 -7.04 31.86
N GLU A 130 7.37 -6.17 32.84
CA GLU A 130 8.44 -5.37 33.40
C GLU A 130 8.56 -5.64 34.92
N LEU A 131 9.80 -5.83 35.37
CA LEU A 131 10.16 -5.95 36.77
C LEU A 131 11.03 -4.76 37.12
N THR A 132 10.54 -3.89 37.99
CA THR A 132 11.27 -2.71 38.46
C THR A 132 11.74 -2.91 39.88
N TYR A 133 13.03 -2.72 40.12
CA TYR A 133 13.63 -2.72 41.44
C TYR A 133 14.28 -1.36 41.67
N SER A 134 13.83 -0.64 42.70
CA SER A 134 14.47 0.61 43.09
C SER A 134 14.96 0.54 44.54
N ASN A 135 16.25 0.92 44.74
CA ASN A 135 16.87 1.01 46.04
C ASN A 135 16.95 2.50 46.41
N ILE A 136 16.06 2.95 47.31
CA ILE A 136 16.06 4.33 47.80
C ILE A 136 17.04 4.40 48.96
N ALA A 137 18.22 4.99 48.72
CA ALA A 137 19.32 5.11 49.69
C ALA A 137 19.13 6.22 50.70
N SER A 138 17.91 6.60 51.07
CA SER A 138 17.61 7.63 52.10
C SER A 138 16.90 7.04 53.29
N GLN A 139 17.66 6.89 54.36
CA GLN A 139 17.30 6.70 55.79
C GLN A 139 16.32 5.59 56.22
N GLU A 140 15.50 5.04 55.34
CA GLU A 140 14.74 3.82 55.63
C GLU A 140 15.07 2.79 54.52
N ARG A 141 15.65 1.66 54.89
CA ARG A 141 15.97 0.54 53.97
C ARG A 141 14.69 -0.10 53.48
N ARG A 142 13.98 0.55 52.58
CA ARG A 142 12.84 -0.04 51.86
C ARG A 142 13.22 -0.22 50.41
N SER A 143 13.37 -1.47 50.00
CA SER A 143 13.43 -1.83 48.57
C SER A 143 12.00 -1.83 48.02
N LEU A 144 11.76 -1.05 46.99
CA LEU A 144 10.50 -1.06 46.26
C LEU A 144 10.65 -2.02 45.07
N PHE A 145 9.78 -3.00 45.06
CA PHE A 145 9.66 -3.94 43.95
C PHE A 145 8.35 -3.67 43.22
N GLY A 146 8.45 -3.36 41.96
CA GLY A 146 7.30 -3.12 41.10
C GLY A 146 7.23 -4.18 40.00
N THR A 147 6.04 -4.59 39.65
CA THR A 147 5.77 -5.43 38.52
C THR A 147 4.72 -4.77 37.63
N SER A 148 4.94 -4.68 36.34
CA SER A 148 3.92 -4.26 35.39
C SER A 148 3.75 -5.30 34.30
N PHE A 149 2.55 -5.42 33.80
CA PHE A 149 2.20 -6.32 32.70
C PHE A 149 1.33 -5.58 31.71
N SER A 150 1.71 -5.60 30.44
CA SER A 150 0.90 -5.01 29.39
C SER A 150 0.71 -5.97 28.23
N SER A 151 -0.46 -5.93 27.62
CA SER A 151 -0.77 -6.68 26.40
C SER A 151 -1.42 -5.77 25.38
N ASN A 152 -1.04 -5.94 24.11
CA ASN A 152 -1.57 -5.19 23.00
C ASN A 152 -2.01 -6.17 21.90
N TYR A 153 -3.27 -6.09 21.51
CA TYR A 153 -3.84 -6.79 20.36
C TYR A 153 -4.22 -5.79 19.29
N ARG A 154 -3.72 -6.00 18.06
CA ARG A 154 -4.05 -5.17 16.89
C ARG A 154 -4.51 -6.04 15.73
N ASP A 155 -5.73 -5.81 15.22
CA ASP A 155 -6.23 -6.32 13.95
C ASP A 155 -6.33 -5.16 12.95
N ARG A 156 -5.68 -5.29 11.78
CA ARG A 156 -5.61 -4.26 10.74
C ARG A 156 -6.70 -4.36 9.68
N ASN A 157 -7.62 -5.29 9.83
CA ASN A 157 -8.65 -5.51 8.82
C ASN A 157 -9.81 -6.34 9.36
N ILE A 158 -10.48 -5.84 10.38
CA ILE A 158 -11.49 -6.61 11.12
C ILE A 158 -12.70 -6.99 10.26
N PHE A 159 -13.18 -6.06 9.40
CA PHE A 159 -14.35 -6.27 8.53
C PHE A 159 -14.00 -6.36 7.03
N GLY A 160 -12.73 -6.28 6.67
CA GLY A 160 -12.27 -6.40 5.28
C GLY A 160 -12.12 -5.08 4.52
N LYS A 161 -12.36 -3.93 5.15
CA LYS A 161 -12.21 -2.59 4.54
C LYS A 161 -11.06 -1.78 5.12
N ALA A 162 -10.05 -2.47 5.67
CA ALA A 162 -8.88 -1.90 6.34
C ALA A 162 -9.22 -1.15 7.65
N GLU A 163 -10.25 -1.58 8.35
CA GLU A 163 -10.54 -1.07 9.69
C GLU A 163 -9.55 -1.63 10.71
N ILE A 164 -9.12 -0.78 11.62
CA ILE A 164 -8.14 -1.10 12.64
C ILE A 164 -8.82 -1.24 13.99
N LEU A 165 -8.62 -2.39 14.64
CA LEU A 165 -8.96 -2.59 16.04
C LEU A 165 -7.69 -2.68 16.88
N ASN A 166 -7.59 -1.83 17.90
CA ASN A 166 -6.53 -1.88 18.91
C ASN A 166 -7.16 -2.13 20.28
N LEU A 167 -6.69 -3.15 20.97
CA LEU A 167 -7.07 -3.43 22.35
C LEU A 167 -5.80 -3.45 23.20
N ASN A 168 -5.73 -2.59 24.22
CA ASN A 168 -4.62 -2.50 25.15
C ASN A 168 -5.13 -2.83 26.56
N ALA A 169 -4.37 -3.63 27.30
CA ALA A 169 -4.59 -3.91 28.70
C ALA A 169 -3.26 -3.70 29.46
N GLU A 170 -3.34 -3.00 30.61
CA GLU A 170 -2.24 -2.70 31.51
C GLU A 170 -2.58 -3.18 32.92
#